data_8a538bad8294b97a585c05a74eafd2df
#
_entry.id   8a538bad8294b97a585c05a74eafd2df
#
_cell.length_a   1.000
_cell.length_b   1.000
_cell.length_c   1.000
_cell.angle_alpha   90.00
_cell.angle_beta   90.00
_cell.angle_gamma   90.00
#
_symmetry.space_group_name_H-M   'P 1'
#
loop_
_entity.id
_entity.type
_entity.pdbx_description
1 polymer ?
#
loop_
_entity_poly.entity_id
_entity_poly.type
_entity_poly.pdbx_seq_one_letter_code
_entity_poly.pdbx_strand_id
1 'polypeptide(L)'
;MKHHYSTLRRPITAEVRSDVVEDFPEIALIPDDRMRDGAIEAWSHSLCCSDFRRITDIPAEGNPGAPVLRQGTQADHVRGVVRLAKAMADEFAQAHPRIAIDWDILLAGAVCHDVGKPYEFDPSNRARWRAAPGDAGAPPFRHSVFGMHVCLTVGLPEEVAHIAVGHSFEGQHMGVSAECMIVRQADHAWWHLAGALGLVTPESIGVLSGNLRARALTGEPA
;
A
#
# COMPACT_ATOMS: atom_id res chain seq x y z
N MET A 1 -26.38 5.20 -13.68
CA MET A 1 -25.47 6.36 -13.71
C MET A 1 -24.06 5.80 -13.87
N LYS A 2 -23.30 6.23 -14.89
CA LYS A 2 -21.90 5.77 -15.04
C LYS A 2 -21.06 6.40 -13.93
N HIS A 3 -20.39 5.60 -13.13
CA HIS A 3 -19.52 6.08 -12.05
C HIS A 3 -18.15 6.46 -12.62
N HIS A 4 -17.69 7.68 -12.36
CA HIS A 4 -16.33 8.12 -12.68
C HIS A 4 -15.46 7.90 -11.45
N TYR A 5 -14.68 6.84 -11.44
CA TYR A 5 -13.89 6.38 -10.28
C TYR A 5 -12.72 7.27 -9.90
N SER A 6 -12.24 8.09 -10.83
CA SER A 6 -11.17 9.07 -10.61
C SER A 6 -11.68 10.47 -10.22
N THR A 7 -12.99 10.61 -10.02
CA THR A 7 -13.55 11.90 -9.64
C THR A 7 -13.35 12.13 -8.15
N LEU A 8 -12.70 13.24 -7.83
CA LEU A 8 -12.57 13.69 -6.45
C LEU A 8 -13.98 13.90 -5.86
N ARG A 9 -14.24 13.31 -4.70
CA ARG A 9 -15.47 13.53 -3.92
C ARG A 9 -15.41 14.80 -3.09
N ARG A 10 -14.17 15.28 -2.86
CA ARG A 10 -13.87 16.52 -2.16
C ARG A 10 -12.57 17.13 -2.69
N PRO A 11 -12.36 18.44 -2.50
CA PRO A 11 -11.13 19.10 -2.95
C PRO A 11 -9.92 18.61 -2.13
N ILE A 12 -8.77 18.55 -2.78
CA ILE A 12 -7.49 18.35 -2.11
C ILE A 12 -7.04 19.69 -1.52
N THR A 13 -7.04 19.78 -0.20
CA THR A 13 -6.66 21.00 0.54
C THR A 13 -5.26 20.89 1.11
N ALA A 14 -4.70 21.98 1.60
CA ALA A 14 -3.43 21.98 2.33
C ALA A 14 -3.51 21.09 3.61
N GLU A 15 -4.67 21.06 4.25
CA GLU A 15 -4.93 20.20 5.41
C GLU A 15 -4.82 18.72 5.05
N VAL A 16 -5.45 18.25 3.96
CA VAL A 16 -5.33 16.85 3.50
C VAL A 16 -3.87 16.47 3.24
N ARG A 17 -3.08 17.35 2.62
CA ARG A 17 -1.66 17.12 2.39
C ARG A 17 -0.86 17.04 3.70
N SER A 18 -1.18 17.92 4.65
CA SER A 18 -0.57 17.91 5.98
C SER A 18 -0.89 16.63 6.73
N ASP A 19 -2.14 16.17 6.66
CA ASP A 19 -2.58 14.90 7.26
C ASP A 19 -1.83 13.70 6.68
N VAL A 20 -1.57 13.68 5.36
CA VAL A 20 -0.77 12.63 4.71
C VAL A 20 0.66 12.63 5.24
N VAL A 21 1.29 13.78 5.41
CA VAL A 21 2.65 13.88 5.95
C VAL A 21 2.70 13.45 7.42
N GLU A 22 1.68 13.78 8.20
CA GLU A 22 1.57 13.35 9.59
C GLU A 22 1.40 11.82 9.70
N ASP A 23 0.55 11.22 8.86
CA ASP A 23 0.33 9.77 8.83
C ASP A 23 1.56 9.01 8.32
N PHE A 24 2.37 9.61 7.42
CA PHE A 24 3.56 9.01 6.80
C PHE A 24 4.82 9.87 6.93
N PRO A 25 5.40 10.02 8.13
CA PRO A 25 6.65 10.75 8.29
C PRO A 25 7.81 10.16 7.48
N GLU A 26 7.74 8.89 7.08
CA GLU A 26 8.70 8.23 6.20
C GLU A 26 8.76 8.84 4.78
N ILE A 27 7.78 9.64 4.36
CA ILE A 27 7.84 10.44 3.12
C ILE A 27 9.10 11.34 3.11
N ALA A 28 9.56 11.81 4.25
CA ALA A 28 10.79 12.59 4.38
C ALA A 28 12.07 11.82 4.01
N LEU A 29 12.00 10.49 3.88
CA LEU A 29 13.12 9.65 3.42
C LEU A 29 13.31 9.72 1.89
N ILE A 30 12.34 10.20 1.13
CA ILE A 30 12.44 10.35 -0.34
C ILE A 30 13.39 11.53 -0.61
N PRO A 31 14.54 11.33 -1.29
CA PRO A 31 15.53 12.38 -1.46
C PRO A 31 15.05 13.52 -2.37
N ASP A 32 14.47 13.19 -3.53
CA ASP A 32 13.97 14.17 -4.49
C ASP A 32 12.66 14.84 -4.04
N ASP A 33 12.66 16.17 -4.02
CA ASP A 33 11.50 16.97 -3.56
C ASP A 33 10.26 16.76 -4.44
N ARG A 34 10.42 16.61 -5.77
CA ARG A 34 9.28 16.42 -6.69
C ARG A 34 8.63 15.06 -6.48
N MET A 35 9.47 14.03 -6.24
CA MET A 35 8.97 12.69 -5.91
C MET A 35 8.24 12.68 -4.56
N ARG A 36 8.76 13.42 -3.60
CA ARG A 36 8.14 13.59 -2.27
C ARG A 36 6.79 14.27 -2.38
N ASP A 37 6.73 15.40 -3.08
CA ASP A 37 5.48 16.14 -3.33
C ASP A 37 4.48 15.29 -4.13
N GLY A 38 4.95 14.54 -5.12
CA GLY A 38 4.15 13.61 -5.89
C GLY A 38 3.54 12.50 -5.05
N ALA A 39 4.29 11.93 -4.09
CA ALA A 39 3.78 10.91 -3.17
C ALA A 39 2.71 11.48 -2.23
N ILE A 40 2.91 12.69 -1.72
CA ILE A 40 1.90 13.41 -0.92
C ILE A 40 0.63 13.63 -1.75
N GLU A 41 0.78 14.10 -2.99
CA GLU A 41 -0.36 14.35 -3.88
C GLU A 41 -1.10 13.06 -4.24
N ALA A 42 -0.38 11.96 -4.46
CA ALA A 42 -0.98 10.66 -4.77
C ALA A 42 -1.90 10.15 -3.64
N TRP A 43 -1.43 10.17 -2.39
CA TRP A 43 -2.24 9.80 -1.25
C TRP A 43 -3.40 10.77 -1.01
N SER A 44 -3.14 12.09 -1.15
CA SER A 44 -4.19 13.12 -1.03
C SER A 44 -5.29 12.93 -2.09
N HIS A 45 -4.90 12.62 -3.32
CA HIS A 45 -5.82 12.32 -4.42
C HIS A 45 -6.67 11.09 -4.10
N SER A 46 -6.03 9.99 -3.72
CA SER A 46 -6.72 8.73 -3.43
C SER A 46 -7.69 8.85 -2.25
N LEU A 47 -7.28 9.50 -1.16
CA LEU A 47 -8.16 9.83 -0.04
C LEU A 47 -9.37 10.67 -0.49
N CYS A 48 -9.14 11.69 -1.32
CA CYS A 48 -10.22 12.56 -1.80
C CYS A 48 -11.17 11.87 -2.80
N CYS A 49 -10.79 10.72 -3.36
CA CYS A 49 -11.67 9.84 -4.15
C CYS A 49 -12.50 8.87 -3.30
N SER A 50 -12.31 8.83 -1.99
CA SER A 50 -12.95 7.89 -1.07
C SER A 50 -13.70 8.60 0.07
N ASP A 51 -14.36 7.82 0.93
CA ASP A 51 -15.01 8.33 2.15
C ASP A 51 -14.02 8.46 3.33
N PHE A 52 -12.82 7.88 3.23
CA PHE A 52 -11.78 8.00 4.25
C PHE A 52 -11.23 9.42 4.34
N ARG A 53 -11.03 9.91 5.55
CA ARG A 53 -10.45 11.24 5.79
C ARG A 53 -8.95 11.20 5.95
N ARG A 54 -8.46 10.17 6.66
CA ARG A 54 -7.05 9.94 6.94
C ARG A 54 -6.65 8.53 6.52
N ILE A 55 -5.36 8.30 6.34
CA ILE A 55 -4.84 6.97 6.05
C ILE A 55 -4.97 6.06 7.28
N THR A 56 -4.91 6.66 8.45
CA THR A 56 -5.17 6.00 9.73
C THR A 56 -6.61 5.55 9.94
N ASP A 57 -7.57 6.01 9.14
CA ASP A 57 -8.96 5.52 9.15
C ASP A 57 -9.10 4.19 8.38
N ILE A 58 -8.12 3.82 7.56
CA ILE A 58 -8.19 2.63 6.70
C ILE A 58 -7.68 1.44 7.50
N PRO A 59 -8.47 0.36 7.65
CA PRO A 59 -7.99 -0.85 8.30
C PRO A 59 -6.81 -1.48 7.54
N ALA A 60 -5.83 -2.00 8.27
CA ALA A 60 -4.74 -2.75 7.65
C ALA A 60 -5.22 -4.12 7.24
N GLU A 61 -5.48 -4.27 5.96
CA GLU A 61 -5.98 -5.48 5.32
C GLU A 61 -5.19 -5.70 4.01
N GLY A 62 -4.63 -6.88 3.80
CA GLY A 62 -3.83 -7.19 2.63
C GLY A 62 -4.68 -7.21 1.35
N ASN A 63 -5.34 -8.31 1.12
CA ASN A 63 -6.39 -8.43 0.09
C ASN A 63 -7.76 -8.30 0.75
N PRO A 64 -8.84 -8.00 0.01
CA PRO A 64 -10.17 -7.98 0.59
C PRO A 64 -10.48 -9.29 1.35
N GLY A 65 -10.58 -9.18 2.68
CA GLY A 65 -10.88 -10.30 3.57
C GLY A 65 -9.68 -10.99 4.22
N ALA A 66 -8.44 -10.80 3.76
CA ALA A 66 -7.27 -11.41 4.42
C ALA A 66 -5.94 -11.03 3.74
N PRO A 67 -4.83 -10.93 4.47
CA PRO A 67 -4.75 -10.94 5.93
C PRO A 67 -5.25 -9.63 6.55
N VAL A 68 -5.70 -9.68 7.79
CA VAL A 68 -6.21 -8.52 8.54
C VAL A 68 -5.46 -8.40 9.86
N LEU A 69 -4.97 -7.19 10.19
CA LEU A 69 -4.40 -6.93 11.50
C LEU A 69 -5.48 -6.91 12.59
N ARG A 70 -5.13 -7.41 13.78
CA ARG A 70 -5.97 -7.29 14.98
C ARG A 70 -6.05 -5.85 15.48
N GLN A 71 -4.95 -5.12 15.34
CA GLN A 71 -4.78 -3.72 15.71
C GLN A 71 -3.86 -3.04 14.73
N GLY A 72 -4.08 -1.75 14.48
CA GLY A 72 -3.31 -0.96 13.54
C GLY A 72 -4.10 -0.61 12.29
N THR A 73 -3.48 0.21 11.47
CA THR A 73 -4.09 0.83 10.32
C THR A 73 -3.24 0.63 9.06
N GLN A 74 -3.76 1.03 7.92
CA GLN A 74 -3.00 1.04 6.67
C GLN A 74 -1.73 1.90 6.77
N ALA A 75 -1.76 2.98 7.57
CA ALA A 75 -0.58 3.79 7.81
C ALA A 75 0.54 2.98 8.48
N ASP A 76 0.22 2.14 9.48
CA ASP A 76 1.21 1.31 10.19
C ASP A 76 1.84 0.28 9.24
N HIS A 77 1.02 -0.32 8.37
CA HIS A 77 1.50 -1.26 7.36
C HIS A 77 2.46 -0.58 6.38
N VAL A 78 2.04 0.50 5.71
CA VAL A 78 2.87 1.18 4.69
C VAL A 78 4.17 1.69 5.29
N ARG A 79 4.14 2.31 6.47
CA ARG A 79 5.34 2.76 7.20
C ARG A 79 6.29 1.59 7.47
N GLY A 80 5.76 0.44 7.87
CA GLY A 80 6.53 -0.79 8.07
C GLY A 80 7.19 -1.27 6.78
N VAL A 81 6.44 -1.29 5.67
CA VAL A 81 6.96 -1.69 4.35
C VAL A 81 8.06 -0.75 3.86
N VAL A 82 7.90 0.57 4.01
CA VAL A 82 8.93 1.57 3.63
C VAL A 82 10.23 1.32 4.39
N ARG A 83 10.15 1.11 5.72
CA ARG A 83 11.33 0.84 6.54
C ARG A 83 12.01 -0.48 6.19
N LEU A 84 11.24 -1.54 5.93
CA LEU A 84 11.79 -2.83 5.51
C LEU A 84 12.41 -2.75 4.13
N ALA A 85 11.75 -2.12 3.15
CA ALA A 85 12.29 -1.94 1.81
C ALA A 85 13.62 -1.20 1.83
N LYS A 86 13.68 -0.10 2.62
CA LYS A 86 14.93 0.64 2.82
C LYS A 86 16.02 -0.24 3.42
N ALA A 87 15.73 -0.98 4.48
CA ALA A 87 16.72 -1.85 5.14
C ALA A 87 17.23 -2.97 4.21
N MET A 88 16.34 -3.57 3.41
CA MET A 88 16.74 -4.56 2.40
C MET A 88 17.64 -3.95 1.34
N ALA A 89 17.30 -2.77 0.84
CA ALA A 89 18.10 -2.06 -0.15
C ALA A 89 19.47 -1.65 0.40
N ASP A 90 19.54 -1.14 1.63
CA ASP A 90 20.79 -0.80 2.32
C ASP A 90 21.72 -2.01 2.43
N GLU A 91 21.19 -3.19 2.80
CA GLU A 91 21.98 -4.43 2.92
C GLU A 91 22.57 -4.84 1.57
N PHE A 92 21.77 -4.85 0.49
CA PHE A 92 22.27 -5.21 -0.83
C PHE A 92 23.27 -4.20 -1.38
N ALA A 93 23.05 -2.90 -1.17
CA ALA A 93 24.00 -1.86 -1.57
C ALA A 93 25.33 -1.97 -0.82
N GLN A 94 25.30 -2.32 0.47
CA GLN A 94 26.50 -2.54 1.28
C GLN A 94 27.24 -3.81 0.85
N ALA A 95 26.53 -4.93 0.70
CA ALA A 95 27.13 -6.21 0.33
C ALA A 95 27.67 -6.23 -1.10
N HIS A 96 27.06 -5.44 -1.98
CA HIS A 96 27.34 -5.41 -3.42
C HIS A 96 27.47 -3.99 -3.97
N PRO A 97 28.59 -3.28 -3.69
CA PRO A 97 28.73 -1.84 -4.03
C PRO A 97 28.65 -1.47 -5.52
N ARG A 98 28.54 -2.47 -6.41
CA ARG A 98 28.41 -2.25 -7.87
C ARG A 98 26.96 -2.23 -8.33
N ILE A 99 26.01 -2.62 -7.47
CA ILE A 99 24.58 -2.49 -7.83
C ILE A 99 24.16 -1.03 -7.68
N ALA A 100 23.37 -0.55 -8.63
CA ALA A 100 22.71 0.73 -8.53
C ALA A 100 21.27 0.51 -8.07
N ILE A 101 20.85 1.23 -7.05
CA ILE A 101 19.47 1.32 -6.59
C ILE A 101 19.05 2.76 -6.78
N ASP A 102 17.92 2.96 -7.46
CA ASP A 102 17.29 4.26 -7.54
C ASP A 102 16.49 4.52 -6.26
N TRP A 103 17.09 5.28 -5.34
CA TRP A 103 16.50 5.56 -4.02
C TRP A 103 15.23 6.39 -4.09
N ASP A 104 15.11 7.27 -5.07
CA ASP A 104 13.91 8.07 -5.27
C ASP A 104 12.75 7.18 -5.72
N ILE A 105 12.98 6.33 -6.71
CA ILE A 105 11.99 5.37 -7.19
C ILE A 105 11.64 4.34 -6.11
N LEU A 106 12.64 3.78 -5.40
CA LEU A 106 12.41 2.81 -4.34
C LEU A 106 11.51 3.36 -3.24
N LEU A 107 11.89 4.53 -2.70
CA LEU A 107 11.20 5.08 -1.54
C LEU A 107 9.84 5.69 -1.90
N ALA A 108 9.72 6.40 -3.03
CA ALA A 108 8.44 6.87 -3.53
C ALA A 108 7.52 5.69 -3.88
N GLY A 109 8.06 4.64 -4.51
CA GLY A 109 7.34 3.41 -4.81
C GLY A 109 6.88 2.68 -3.55
N ALA A 110 7.73 2.56 -2.54
CA ALA A 110 7.37 1.95 -1.25
C ALA A 110 6.27 2.75 -0.51
N VAL A 111 6.32 4.08 -0.55
CA VAL A 111 5.24 4.93 -0.01
C VAL A 111 3.95 4.75 -0.79
N CYS A 112 4.02 4.63 -2.12
CA CYS A 112 2.85 4.61 -3.00
C CYS A 112 2.35 3.20 -3.34
N HIS A 113 3.00 2.09 -2.90
CA HIS A 113 2.61 0.75 -3.32
C HIS A 113 1.13 0.46 -3.08
N ASP A 114 0.60 0.89 -1.96
CA ASP A 114 -0.77 0.69 -1.50
C ASP A 114 -1.66 1.93 -1.65
N VAL A 115 -1.26 2.94 -2.43
CA VAL A 115 -2.00 4.20 -2.60
C VAL A 115 -3.42 4.02 -3.16
N GLY A 116 -3.73 2.87 -3.74
CA GLY A 116 -5.06 2.52 -4.22
C GLY A 116 -6.00 1.93 -3.15
N LYS A 117 -5.52 1.66 -1.94
CA LYS A 117 -6.33 1.07 -0.85
C LYS A 117 -7.56 1.91 -0.46
N PRO A 118 -7.51 3.25 -0.43
CA PRO A 118 -8.71 4.04 -0.18
C PRO A 118 -9.86 3.71 -1.12
N TYR A 119 -9.59 3.45 -2.39
CA TYR A 119 -10.61 3.03 -3.37
C TYR A 119 -11.13 1.61 -3.11
N GLU A 120 -10.22 0.63 -2.89
CA GLU A 120 -10.58 -0.78 -2.73
C GLU A 120 -11.34 -1.05 -1.42
N PHE A 121 -11.00 -0.32 -0.37
CA PHE A 121 -11.59 -0.48 0.96
C PHE A 121 -12.73 0.51 1.26
N ASP A 122 -13.00 1.44 0.36
CA ASP A 122 -14.09 2.41 0.50
C ASP A 122 -15.44 1.73 0.79
N PRO A 123 -16.12 2.08 1.91
CA PRO A 123 -17.38 1.43 2.29
C PRO A 123 -18.47 1.55 1.22
N SER A 124 -18.58 2.72 0.58
CA SER A 124 -19.58 2.98 -0.48
C SER A 124 -19.28 2.15 -1.72
N ASN A 125 -18.00 2.04 -2.12
CA ASN A 125 -17.59 1.18 -3.23
C ASN A 125 -17.88 -0.29 -2.92
N ARG A 126 -17.48 -0.78 -1.75
CA ARG A 126 -17.73 -2.16 -1.32
C ARG A 126 -19.23 -2.49 -1.27
N ALA A 127 -20.06 -1.57 -0.77
CA ALA A 127 -21.51 -1.74 -0.76
C ALA A 127 -22.10 -1.87 -2.18
N ARG A 128 -21.66 -1.00 -3.08
CA ARG A 128 -22.08 -1.00 -4.49
C ARG A 128 -21.67 -2.28 -5.22
N TRP A 129 -20.43 -2.75 -5.03
CA TRP A 129 -19.98 -3.99 -5.68
C TRP A 129 -20.70 -5.23 -5.16
N ARG A 130 -20.97 -5.29 -3.85
CA ARG A 130 -21.76 -6.39 -3.27
C ARG A 130 -23.21 -6.39 -3.75
N ALA A 131 -23.79 -5.22 -4.01
CA ALA A 131 -25.16 -5.11 -4.49
C ALA A 131 -25.33 -5.57 -5.95
N ALA A 132 -24.29 -5.43 -6.80
CA ALA A 132 -24.34 -5.77 -8.22
C ALA A 132 -22.98 -6.34 -8.70
N PRO A 133 -22.54 -7.50 -8.18
CA PRO A 133 -21.22 -8.03 -8.49
C PRO A 133 -21.04 -8.44 -9.95
N GLY A 134 -22.13 -8.84 -10.63
CA GLY A 134 -22.11 -9.20 -12.06
C GLY A 134 -21.88 -8.01 -12.97
N ASP A 135 -22.34 -6.81 -12.58
CA ASP A 135 -22.24 -5.60 -13.39
C ASP A 135 -20.99 -4.78 -13.06
N ALA A 136 -20.60 -4.76 -11.79
CA ALA A 136 -19.57 -3.87 -11.28
C ALA A 136 -18.24 -4.57 -10.95
N GLY A 137 -18.19 -5.91 -10.91
CA GLY A 137 -17.09 -6.66 -10.31
C GLY A 137 -17.11 -6.59 -8.79
N ALA A 138 -16.12 -7.22 -8.13
CA ALA A 138 -16.12 -7.25 -6.67
C ALA A 138 -14.71 -7.34 -6.05
N PRO A 139 -13.85 -6.38 -6.19
CA PRO A 139 -13.86 -5.09 -6.91
C PRO A 139 -13.60 -5.23 -8.42
N PRO A 140 -13.97 -4.24 -9.24
CA PRO A 140 -13.64 -4.23 -10.67
C PRO A 140 -12.15 -3.97 -10.92
N PHE A 141 -11.51 -3.21 -10.02
CA PHE A 141 -10.08 -2.93 -10.02
C PHE A 141 -9.53 -3.13 -8.61
N ARG A 142 -8.39 -3.80 -8.55
CA ARG A 142 -7.63 -3.94 -7.32
C ARG A 142 -6.92 -2.63 -6.98
N HIS A 143 -6.53 -2.48 -5.69
CA HIS A 143 -5.76 -1.31 -5.24
C HIS A 143 -4.50 -1.07 -6.07
N SER A 144 -3.81 -2.14 -6.48
CA SER A 144 -2.60 -2.07 -7.30
C SER A 144 -2.84 -1.36 -8.64
N VAL A 145 -3.93 -1.71 -9.34
CA VAL A 145 -4.30 -1.10 -10.63
C VAL A 145 -4.78 0.34 -10.44
N PHE A 146 -5.61 0.59 -9.44
CA PHE A 146 -6.04 1.96 -9.12
C PHE A 146 -4.88 2.81 -8.63
N GLY A 147 -3.96 2.25 -7.85
CA GLY A 147 -2.74 2.93 -7.39
C GLY A 147 -1.84 3.36 -8.54
N MET A 148 -1.62 2.49 -9.52
CA MET A 148 -0.92 2.85 -10.77
C MET A 148 -1.58 4.06 -11.45
N HIS A 149 -2.91 4.02 -11.61
CA HIS A 149 -3.66 5.12 -12.22
C HIS A 149 -3.47 6.44 -11.43
N VAL A 150 -3.54 6.40 -10.11
CA VAL A 150 -3.33 7.58 -9.25
C VAL A 150 -1.93 8.14 -9.43
N CYS A 151 -0.88 7.31 -9.35
CA CYS A 151 0.51 7.74 -9.53
C CYS A 151 0.71 8.48 -10.85
N LEU A 152 0.22 7.91 -11.96
CA LEU A 152 0.31 8.55 -13.28
C LEU A 152 -0.52 9.85 -13.35
N THR A 153 -1.69 9.88 -12.72
CA THR A 153 -2.58 11.05 -12.72
C THR A 153 -1.95 12.26 -12.04
N VAL A 154 -1.18 12.05 -10.97
CA VAL A 154 -0.49 13.14 -10.25
C VAL A 154 0.88 13.47 -10.82
N GLY A 155 1.30 12.77 -11.88
CA GLY A 155 2.57 13.05 -12.59
C GLY A 155 3.80 12.41 -11.98
N LEU A 156 3.64 11.39 -11.14
CA LEU A 156 4.76 10.52 -10.74
C LEU A 156 5.25 9.71 -11.95
N PRO A 157 6.55 9.38 -12.02
CA PRO A 157 7.10 8.62 -13.14
C PRO A 157 6.53 7.20 -13.24
N GLU A 158 6.65 6.61 -14.43
CA GLU A 158 6.13 5.27 -14.71
C GLU A 158 6.73 4.20 -13.79
N GLU A 159 7.96 4.37 -13.34
CA GLU A 159 8.65 3.46 -12.43
C GLU A 159 7.98 3.38 -11.06
N VAL A 160 7.48 4.49 -10.52
CA VAL A 160 6.68 4.50 -9.28
C VAL A 160 5.31 3.86 -9.51
N ALA A 161 4.66 4.19 -10.61
CA ALA A 161 3.40 3.57 -11.01
C ALA A 161 3.55 2.06 -11.25
N HIS A 162 4.70 1.63 -11.82
CA HIS A 162 5.08 0.24 -12.00
C HIS A 162 5.17 -0.49 -10.63
N ILE A 163 5.77 0.13 -9.62
CA ILE A 163 5.82 -0.46 -8.27
C ILE A 163 4.41 -0.60 -7.70
N ALA A 164 3.55 0.40 -7.86
CA ALA A 164 2.17 0.34 -7.37
C ALA A 164 1.37 -0.83 -7.96
N VAL A 165 1.57 -1.18 -9.23
CA VAL A 165 0.90 -2.35 -9.84
C VAL A 165 1.69 -3.64 -9.66
N GLY A 166 3.02 -3.57 -9.66
CA GLY A 166 3.91 -4.72 -9.69
C GLY A 166 4.15 -5.38 -8.33
N HIS A 167 3.93 -4.66 -7.21
CA HIS A 167 4.17 -5.22 -5.88
C HIS A 167 3.19 -6.34 -5.50
N SER A 168 1.97 -6.31 -6.04
CA SER A 168 0.88 -7.23 -5.74
C SER A 168 0.81 -8.40 -6.73
N PHE A 169 -0.28 -9.17 -6.68
CA PHE A 169 -0.52 -10.35 -7.53
C PHE A 169 -0.44 -10.03 -9.02
N GLU A 170 -0.89 -8.85 -9.42
CA GLU A 170 -0.87 -8.37 -10.80
C GLU A 170 0.55 -8.33 -11.38
N GLY A 171 1.54 -8.08 -10.54
CA GLY A 171 2.96 -8.11 -10.92
C GLY A 171 3.50 -9.50 -11.33
N GLN A 172 2.74 -10.59 -11.11
CA GLN A 172 3.15 -11.92 -11.58
C GLN A 172 3.09 -12.05 -13.12
N HIS A 173 2.39 -11.14 -13.78
CA HIS A 173 2.16 -11.15 -15.23
C HIS A 173 3.01 -10.12 -15.98
N MET A 174 3.99 -9.50 -15.30
CA MET A 174 4.84 -8.46 -15.87
C MET A 174 6.28 -8.58 -15.36
N GLY A 175 7.23 -8.07 -16.14
CA GLY A 175 8.60 -7.93 -15.66
C GLY A 175 8.66 -6.86 -14.58
N VAL A 176 9.33 -7.15 -13.46
CA VAL A 176 9.45 -6.20 -12.34
C VAL A 176 10.88 -5.68 -12.21
N SER A 177 11.04 -4.39 -11.89
CA SER A 177 12.35 -3.79 -11.62
C SER A 177 12.92 -4.29 -10.29
N ALA A 178 14.19 -3.99 -10.02
CA ALA A 178 14.83 -4.32 -8.75
C ALA A 178 14.13 -3.62 -7.58
N GLU A 179 13.79 -2.34 -7.73
CA GLU A 179 13.07 -1.55 -6.74
C GLU A 179 11.67 -2.11 -6.48
N CYS A 180 10.95 -2.48 -7.54
CA CYS A 180 9.65 -3.15 -7.43
C CYS A 180 9.76 -4.48 -6.69
N MET A 181 10.78 -5.28 -6.99
CA MET A 181 11.02 -6.55 -6.30
C MET A 181 11.32 -6.34 -4.81
N ILE A 182 12.14 -5.34 -4.46
CA ILE A 182 12.44 -5.01 -3.07
C ILE A 182 11.17 -4.63 -2.31
N VAL A 183 10.34 -3.73 -2.86
CA VAL A 183 9.08 -3.31 -2.24
C VAL A 183 8.13 -4.51 -2.08
N ARG A 184 7.97 -5.33 -3.11
CA ARG A 184 7.15 -6.54 -3.07
C ARG A 184 7.60 -7.52 -1.99
N GLN A 185 8.91 -7.75 -1.85
CA GLN A 185 9.42 -8.64 -0.82
C GLN A 185 9.28 -8.03 0.58
N ALA A 186 9.43 -6.73 0.73
CA ALA A 186 9.21 -6.02 1.99
C ALA A 186 7.74 -6.12 2.44
N ASP A 187 6.79 -5.94 1.50
CA ASP A 187 5.35 -6.11 1.76
C ASP A 187 5.02 -7.54 2.19
N HIS A 188 5.47 -8.54 1.45
CA HIS A 188 5.27 -9.94 1.81
C HIS A 188 5.91 -10.29 3.15
N ALA A 189 7.16 -9.85 3.40
CA ALA A 189 7.85 -10.08 4.65
C ALA A 189 7.09 -9.46 5.83
N TRP A 190 6.57 -8.23 5.66
CA TRP A 190 5.81 -7.54 6.69
C TRP A 190 4.58 -8.36 7.12
N TRP A 191 3.77 -8.83 6.16
CA TRP A 191 2.58 -9.65 6.44
C TRP A 191 2.92 -11.00 7.06
N HIS A 192 3.94 -11.71 6.55
CA HIS A 192 4.37 -12.97 7.11
C HIS A 192 4.89 -12.84 8.55
N LEU A 193 5.68 -11.79 8.82
CA LEU A 193 6.16 -11.50 10.17
C LEU A 193 5.01 -11.10 11.10
N ALA A 194 4.06 -10.28 10.64
CA ALA A 194 2.86 -9.95 11.41
C ALA A 194 2.08 -11.22 11.78
N GLY A 195 1.93 -12.16 10.85
CA GLY A 195 1.31 -13.46 11.11
C GLY A 195 2.08 -14.28 12.14
N ALA A 196 3.39 -14.44 11.98
CA ALA A 196 4.25 -15.19 12.89
C ALA A 196 4.28 -14.60 14.30
N LEU A 197 4.16 -13.28 14.42
CA LEU A 197 4.13 -12.56 15.69
C LEU A 197 2.73 -12.50 16.33
N GLY A 198 1.70 -13.09 15.68
CA GLY A 198 0.34 -13.11 16.20
C GLY A 198 -0.44 -11.80 16.07
N LEU A 199 0.03 -10.89 15.21
CA LEU A 199 -0.58 -9.57 15.02
C LEU A 199 -1.79 -9.58 14.06
N VAL A 200 -1.99 -10.67 13.31
CA VAL A 200 -3.14 -10.84 12.41
C VAL A 200 -4.25 -11.65 13.08
N THR A 201 -5.47 -11.56 12.54
CA THR A 201 -6.59 -12.38 13.03
C THR A 201 -6.32 -13.88 12.79
N PRO A 202 -6.87 -14.78 13.60
CA PRO A 202 -6.64 -16.22 13.46
C PRO A 202 -6.97 -16.76 12.06
N GLU A 203 -8.03 -16.25 11.44
CA GLU A 203 -8.48 -16.64 10.08
C GLU A 203 -7.46 -16.24 9.01
N SER A 204 -6.69 -15.16 9.26
CA SER A 204 -5.69 -14.66 8.34
C SER A 204 -4.41 -15.50 8.29
N ILE A 205 -4.12 -16.29 9.33
CA ILE A 205 -2.89 -17.09 9.42
C ILE A 205 -2.84 -18.14 8.31
N GLY A 206 -3.94 -18.83 8.05
CA GLY A 206 -4.04 -19.85 7.02
C GLY A 206 -3.85 -19.31 5.59
N VAL A 207 -4.14 -18.03 5.37
CA VAL A 207 -3.94 -17.37 4.07
C VAL A 207 -2.48 -16.99 3.84
N LEU A 208 -1.76 -16.64 4.92
CA LEU A 208 -0.36 -16.20 4.82
C LEU A 208 0.59 -17.39 4.56
N SER A 209 0.41 -18.49 5.31
CA SER A 209 1.19 -19.72 5.11
C SER A 209 0.58 -20.85 5.94
N GLY A 210 0.32 -21.98 5.32
CA GLY A 210 -0.18 -23.19 6.01
C GLY A 210 0.77 -23.75 7.07
N ASN A 211 2.04 -23.31 7.11
CA ASN A 211 3.07 -23.76 8.05
C ASN A 211 3.41 -22.72 9.13
N LEU A 212 2.72 -21.61 9.17
CA LEU A 212 3.03 -20.52 10.07
C LEU A 212 2.50 -20.83 11.48
N ARG A 213 3.39 -20.87 12.46
CA ARG A 213 3.02 -20.98 13.88
C ARG A 213 3.03 -19.57 14.47
N ALA A 214 1.85 -18.98 14.64
CA ALA A 214 1.72 -17.69 15.31
C ALA A 214 2.08 -17.80 16.79
N ARG A 215 2.79 -16.81 17.31
CA ARG A 215 3.00 -16.63 18.75
C ARG A 215 1.72 -16.07 19.38
N ALA A 216 1.41 -16.53 20.58
CA ALA A 216 0.44 -15.81 21.41
C ALA A 216 0.99 -14.42 21.78
N LEU A 217 0.15 -13.41 21.74
CA LEU A 217 0.53 -12.08 22.22
C LEU A 217 0.70 -12.14 23.75
N THR A 218 1.69 -11.42 24.27
CA THR A 218 1.91 -11.33 25.72
C THR A 218 0.67 -10.70 26.39
N GLY A 219 0.07 -11.44 27.34
CA GLY A 219 -1.13 -11.00 28.07
C GLY A 219 -2.46 -11.52 27.53
N GLU A 220 -2.47 -12.28 26.41
CA GLU A 220 -3.64 -13.04 26.00
C GLU A 220 -3.63 -14.44 26.67
N PRO A 221 -4.78 -14.95 27.18
CA PRO A 221 -4.85 -16.34 27.63
C PRO A 221 -4.60 -17.29 26.46
N ALA A 222 -3.86 -18.36 26.74
CA ALA A 222 -3.53 -19.42 25.78
C ALA A 222 -4.78 -20.16 25.29
#